data_7129cb69159dc29ffe6ffd06e2f6b53d
#
_entry.id   7129cb69159dc29ffe6ffd06e2f6b53d
#
_cell.length_a   1.000
_cell.length_b   1.000
_cell.length_c   1.000
_cell.angle_alpha   90.00
_cell.angle_beta   90.00
_cell.angle_gamma   90.00
#
_symmetry.space_group_name_H-M   'P 1'
#
loop_
_entity.id
_entity.type
_entity.pdbx_description
1 polymer ?
#
loop_
_entity_poly.entity_id
_entity_poly.type
_entity_poly.pdbx_seq_one_letter_code
_entity_poly.pdbx_strand_id
1 'polypeptide(L)'
;MDAAERKEILTRYMDHSRRFEAAAARRSNGTAEATPFAAPLRELQPEPTMREIEVLQLVADGLVNREIGQHLFLSEETVKSHVRHLLAKLQARSRAHAVAAGFRRGLIT
;
A
#
# COMPACT_ATOMS: atom_id res chain seq x y z
N MET A 1 -10.76 4.26 15.86
CA MET A 1 -9.33 3.88 16.00
C MET A 1 -8.56 5.04 16.58
N ASP A 2 -7.80 4.81 17.64
CA ASP A 2 -7.03 5.87 18.24
C ASP A 2 -5.61 5.97 17.63
N ALA A 3 -4.85 6.99 18.02
CA ALA A 3 -3.53 7.23 17.48
C ALA A 3 -2.54 6.13 17.83
N ALA A 4 -2.69 5.50 19.00
CA ALA A 4 -1.81 4.43 19.44
C ALA A 4 -2.00 3.18 18.58
N GLU A 5 -3.24 2.84 18.27
CA GLU A 5 -3.55 1.70 17.41
C GLU A 5 -2.99 1.91 16.01
N ARG A 6 -3.13 3.11 15.45
CA ARG A 6 -2.57 3.44 14.13
C ARG A 6 -1.06 3.32 14.14
N LYS A 7 -0.42 3.82 15.17
CA LYS A 7 1.03 3.75 15.30
C LYS A 7 1.52 2.32 15.37
N GLU A 8 0.82 1.47 16.10
CA GLU A 8 1.15 0.06 16.19
C GLU A 8 1.05 -0.64 14.84
N ILE A 9 0.00 -0.35 14.08
CA ILE A 9 -0.20 -0.92 12.76
C ILE A 9 0.92 -0.47 11.81
N LEU A 10 1.26 0.81 11.84
CA LEU A 10 2.33 1.33 11.02
C LEU A 10 3.68 0.69 11.36
N THR A 11 3.91 0.45 12.65
CA THR A 11 5.13 -0.23 13.10
C THR A 11 5.20 -1.64 12.53
N ARG A 12 4.10 -2.39 12.58
CA ARG A 12 4.03 -3.72 12.01
C ARG A 12 4.28 -3.70 10.50
N TYR A 13 3.70 -2.72 9.82
CA TYR A 13 3.91 -2.55 8.39
C TYR A 13 5.38 -2.29 8.08
N MET A 14 6.03 -1.41 8.82
CA MET A 14 7.44 -1.10 8.62
C MET A 14 8.32 -2.32 8.84
N ASP A 15 8.05 -3.10 9.87
CA ASP A 15 8.78 -4.34 10.14
C ASP A 15 8.59 -5.34 9.01
N HIS A 16 7.37 -5.49 8.53
CA HIS A 16 7.06 -6.38 7.42
C HIS A 16 7.80 -5.97 6.15
N SER A 17 7.80 -4.68 5.84
CA SER A 17 8.52 -4.16 4.69
C SER A 17 10.01 -4.44 4.76
N ARG A 18 10.61 -4.28 5.92
CA ARG A 18 12.03 -4.58 6.11
C ARG A 18 12.34 -6.04 5.83
N ARG A 19 11.53 -6.95 6.34
CA ARG A 19 11.69 -8.38 6.10
C ARG A 19 11.55 -8.71 4.63
N PHE A 20 10.59 -8.10 3.98
CA PHE A 20 10.35 -8.28 2.57
C PHE A 20 11.56 -7.80 1.75
N GLU A 21 12.07 -6.62 2.05
CA GLU A 21 13.23 -6.05 1.38
C GLU A 21 14.45 -6.95 1.54
N ALA A 22 14.69 -7.45 2.75
CA ALA A 22 15.80 -8.35 3.00
C ALA A 22 15.68 -9.64 2.18
N ALA A 23 14.49 -10.22 2.11
CA ALA A 23 14.26 -11.42 1.33
C ALA A 23 14.43 -11.15 -0.17
N ALA A 24 13.91 -10.01 -0.64
CA ALA A 24 14.06 -9.61 -2.03
C ALA A 24 15.53 -9.37 -2.41
N ALA A 25 16.29 -8.76 -1.51
CA ALA A 25 17.70 -8.52 -1.74
C ALA A 25 18.47 -9.83 -1.88
N ARG A 26 18.15 -10.83 -1.07
CA ARG A 26 18.77 -12.15 -1.18
C ARG A 26 18.48 -12.82 -2.51
N ARG A 27 17.23 -12.72 -2.95
CA ARG A 27 16.83 -13.25 -4.25
C ARG A 27 17.52 -12.52 -5.39
N SER A 28 17.63 -11.20 -5.28
CA SER A 28 18.28 -10.38 -6.29
C SER A 28 19.74 -10.76 -6.47
N ASN A 29 20.43 -11.12 -5.39
CA ASN A 29 21.83 -11.53 -5.47
C ASN A 29 22.02 -12.78 -6.34
N GLY A 30 21.01 -13.65 -6.40
CA GLY A 30 21.07 -14.85 -7.22
C GLY A 30 20.58 -14.64 -8.65
N THR A 31 19.86 -13.55 -8.92
CA THR A 31 19.24 -13.32 -10.21
C THR A 31 19.50 -11.94 -10.78
N ALA A 32 20.42 -11.21 -10.21
CA ALA A 32 20.68 -9.82 -10.61
C ALA A 32 20.95 -9.67 -12.10
N GLU A 33 21.68 -10.60 -12.67
CA GLU A 33 22.01 -10.60 -14.07
C GLU A 33 20.81 -10.86 -14.98
N ALA A 34 19.75 -11.42 -14.45
CA ALA A 34 18.57 -11.76 -15.21
C ALA A 34 17.58 -10.61 -15.34
N THR A 35 17.86 -9.46 -14.73
CA THR A 35 16.90 -8.37 -14.71
C THR A 35 17.51 -7.06 -15.23
N PRO A 36 17.72 -6.95 -16.55
CA PRO A 36 18.08 -5.66 -17.13
C PRO A 36 16.95 -4.63 -17.02
N PHE A 37 15.81 -5.01 -16.48
CA PHE A 37 14.64 -4.17 -16.35
C PHE A 37 14.43 -3.70 -14.92
N ALA A 38 15.49 -3.31 -14.25
CA ALA A 38 15.40 -2.83 -12.89
C ALA A 38 14.54 -1.55 -12.76
N ALA A 39 14.51 -0.74 -13.82
CA ALA A 39 13.72 0.48 -13.81
C ALA A 39 12.21 0.24 -13.61
N PRO A 40 11.60 -0.74 -14.30
CA PRO A 40 10.19 -1.06 -14.04
C PRO A 40 9.91 -1.61 -12.66
N LEU A 41 10.90 -2.18 -11.99
CA LEU A 41 10.72 -2.70 -10.63
C LEU A 41 10.35 -1.60 -9.64
N ARG A 42 10.72 -0.36 -9.93
CA ARG A 42 10.36 0.77 -9.11
C ARG A 42 8.86 0.99 -9.09
N GLU A 43 8.20 0.72 -10.23
CA GLU A 43 6.76 0.83 -10.38
C GLU A 43 6.04 -0.38 -9.81
N LEU A 44 6.76 -1.48 -9.65
CA LEU A 44 6.24 -2.74 -9.15
C LEU A 44 6.51 -2.93 -7.66
N GLN A 45 6.68 -1.84 -6.92
CA GLN A 45 6.85 -1.96 -5.48
C GLN A 45 5.64 -2.69 -4.89
N PRO A 46 5.85 -3.86 -4.26
CA PRO A 46 4.73 -4.68 -3.81
C PRO A 46 4.06 -4.14 -2.55
N GLU A 47 4.69 -3.19 -1.89
CA GLU A 47 4.16 -2.65 -0.64
C GLU A 47 3.56 -1.27 -0.87
N PRO A 48 2.35 -1.02 -0.35
CA PRO A 48 1.74 0.30 -0.43
C PRO A 48 2.57 1.35 0.31
N THR A 49 2.55 2.57 -0.20
CA THR A 49 3.17 3.70 0.48
C THR A 49 2.31 4.11 1.68
N MET A 50 2.90 4.93 2.55
CA MET A 50 2.16 5.46 3.71
C MET A 50 0.91 6.22 3.28
N ARG A 51 1.01 7.02 2.22
CA ARG A 51 -0.14 7.77 1.69
C ARG A 51 -1.21 6.82 1.17
N GLU A 52 -0.79 5.75 0.50
CA GLU A 52 -1.74 4.75 0.01
C GLU A 52 -2.45 4.03 1.17
N ILE A 53 -1.73 3.78 2.25
CA ILE A 53 -2.34 3.19 3.45
C ILE A 53 -3.35 4.15 4.07
N GLU A 54 -3.04 5.44 4.12
CA GLU A 54 -3.99 6.45 4.59
C GLU A 54 -5.26 6.44 3.73
N VAL A 55 -5.10 6.38 2.42
CA VAL A 55 -6.24 6.30 1.51
C VAL A 55 -7.04 5.03 1.79
N LEU A 56 -6.37 3.90 1.95
CA LEU A 56 -7.03 2.62 2.21
C LEU A 56 -7.82 2.66 3.52
N GLN A 57 -7.26 3.29 4.56
CA GLN A 57 -7.96 3.43 5.83
C GLN A 57 -9.26 4.24 5.65
N LEU A 58 -9.20 5.32 4.88
CA LEU A 58 -10.38 6.14 4.63
C LEU A 58 -11.42 5.40 3.79
N VAL A 59 -10.96 4.57 2.85
CA VAL A 59 -11.85 3.69 2.09
C VAL A 59 -12.56 2.73 3.05
N ALA A 60 -11.82 2.14 3.97
CA ALA A 60 -12.37 1.22 4.96
C ALA A 60 -13.37 1.92 5.89
N ASP A 61 -13.15 3.20 6.15
CA ASP A 61 -14.04 4.01 6.97
C ASP A 61 -15.29 4.47 6.21
N GLY A 62 -15.41 4.11 4.95
CA GLY A 62 -16.61 4.37 4.17
C GLY A 62 -16.60 5.63 3.31
N LEU A 63 -15.48 6.33 3.23
CA LEU A 63 -15.40 7.55 2.44
C LEU A 63 -15.32 7.21 0.94
N VAL A 64 -16.00 8.02 0.13
CA VAL A 64 -15.85 7.96 -1.33
C VAL A 64 -14.66 8.83 -1.73
N ASN A 65 -14.19 8.65 -2.97
CA ASN A 65 -12.96 9.32 -3.44
C ASN A 65 -13.00 10.85 -3.26
N ARG A 66 -14.13 11.46 -3.52
CA ARG A 66 -14.28 12.90 -3.34
C ARG A 66 -14.06 13.33 -1.89
N GLU A 67 -14.62 12.57 -0.96
CA GLU A 67 -14.48 12.84 0.47
C GLU A 67 -13.04 12.60 0.93
N ILE A 68 -12.40 11.56 0.40
CA ILE A 68 -11.00 11.28 0.70
C ILE A 68 -10.13 12.44 0.22
N GLY A 69 -10.41 12.94 -0.97
CA GLY A 69 -9.68 14.10 -1.51
C GLY A 69 -9.82 15.32 -0.62
N GLN A 70 -11.04 15.59 -0.14
CA GLN A 70 -11.27 16.70 0.78
C GLN A 70 -10.50 16.51 2.09
N HIS A 71 -10.50 15.30 2.60
CA HIS A 71 -9.82 14.98 3.85
C HIS A 71 -8.30 15.10 3.76
N LEU A 72 -7.72 14.71 2.63
CA LEU A 72 -6.27 14.70 2.44
C LEU A 72 -5.75 15.90 1.63
N PHE A 73 -6.63 16.83 1.27
CA PHE A 73 -6.29 17.99 0.43
C PHE A 73 -5.73 17.56 -0.93
N LEU A 74 -6.36 16.55 -1.53
CA LEU A 74 -6.00 16.03 -2.84
C LEU A 74 -7.19 16.16 -3.79
N SER A 75 -6.91 16.21 -5.09
CA SER A 75 -7.97 16.15 -6.09
C SER A 75 -8.56 14.75 -6.12
N GLU A 76 -9.80 14.64 -6.56
CA GLU A 76 -10.46 13.35 -6.73
C GLU A 76 -9.69 12.46 -7.71
N GLU A 77 -9.13 13.05 -8.78
CA GLU A 77 -8.31 12.32 -9.75
C GLU A 77 -7.05 11.74 -9.12
N THR A 78 -6.41 12.49 -8.24
CA THR A 78 -5.25 12.01 -7.51
C THR A 78 -5.62 10.84 -6.61
N VAL A 79 -6.75 10.93 -5.94
CA VAL A 79 -7.25 9.84 -5.09
C VAL A 79 -7.52 8.60 -5.93
N LYS A 80 -8.14 8.74 -7.11
CA LYS A 80 -8.37 7.62 -8.01
C LYS A 80 -7.07 6.95 -8.42
N SER A 81 -6.03 7.73 -8.68
CA SER A 81 -4.70 7.19 -9.00
C SER A 81 -4.12 6.41 -7.83
N HIS A 82 -4.22 6.96 -6.62
CA HIS A 82 -3.76 6.24 -5.43
C HIS A 82 -4.49 4.93 -5.24
N VAL A 83 -5.80 4.92 -5.43
CA VAL A 83 -6.60 3.70 -5.30
C VAL A 83 -6.19 2.67 -6.35
N ARG A 84 -5.97 3.11 -7.59
CA ARG A 84 -5.55 2.22 -8.68
C ARG A 84 -4.20 1.56 -8.35
N HIS A 85 -3.23 2.34 -7.90
CA HIS A 85 -1.92 1.81 -7.52
C HIS A 85 -2.03 0.87 -6.33
N LEU A 86 -2.85 1.22 -5.36
CA LEU A 86 -3.09 0.42 -4.18
C LEU A 86 -3.68 -0.95 -4.54
N LEU A 87 -4.69 -0.96 -5.42
CA LEU A 87 -5.29 -2.21 -5.90
C LEU A 87 -4.25 -3.11 -6.56
N ALA A 88 -3.40 -2.53 -7.40
CA ALA A 88 -2.36 -3.28 -8.07
C ALA A 88 -1.36 -3.86 -7.08
N LYS A 89 -0.93 -3.08 -6.11
CA LYS A 89 0.04 -3.52 -5.11
C LYS A 89 -0.50 -4.61 -4.20
N LEU A 90 -1.78 -4.54 -3.87
CA LEU A 90 -2.44 -5.55 -3.02
C LEU A 90 -2.97 -6.72 -3.84
N GLN A 91 -2.83 -6.68 -5.16
CA GLN A 91 -3.40 -7.67 -6.07
C GLN A 91 -4.90 -7.84 -5.82
N ALA A 92 -5.57 -6.72 -5.59
CA ALA A 92 -6.99 -6.69 -5.29
C ALA A 92 -7.79 -6.45 -6.57
N ARG A 93 -8.94 -7.11 -6.68
CA ARG A 93 -9.82 -7.01 -7.84
C ARG A 93 -10.83 -5.87 -7.70
N SER A 94 -11.04 -5.41 -6.49
CA SER A 94 -12.02 -4.37 -6.21
C SER A 94 -11.61 -3.59 -4.97
N ARG A 95 -12.30 -2.47 -4.77
CA ARG A 95 -12.12 -1.61 -3.59
C ARG A 95 -12.38 -2.41 -2.31
N ALA A 96 -13.45 -3.20 -2.27
CA ALA A 96 -13.77 -4.03 -1.12
C ALA A 96 -12.71 -5.10 -0.88
N HIS A 97 -12.21 -5.71 -1.95
CA HIS A 97 -11.15 -6.69 -1.84
C HIS A 97 -9.87 -6.06 -1.28
N ALA A 98 -9.57 -4.83 -1.69
CA ALA A 98 -8.41 -4.11 -1.17
C ALA A 98 -8.52 -3.88 0.34
N VAL A 99 -9.70 -3.52 0.82
CA VAL A 99 -9.95 -3.36 2.26
C VAL A 99 -9.73 -4.68 3.00
N ALA A 100 -10.28 -5.77 2.48
CA ALA A 100 -10.10 -7.09 3.07
C ALA A 100 -8.61 -7.48 3.11
N ALA A 101 -7.90 -7.24 2.02
CA ALA A 101 -6.46 -7.52 1.97
C ALA A 101 -5.68 -6.68 2.97
N GLY A 102 -6.06 -5.41 3.11
CA GLY A 102 -5.45 -4.51 4.08
C GLY A 102 -5.61 -5.00 5.52
N PHE A 103 -6.82 -5.46 5.87
CA PHE A 103 -7.06 -6.03 7.19
C PHE A 103 -6.23 -7.29 7.41
N ARG A 104 -6.19 -8.18 6.44
CA ARG A 104 -5.44 -9.44 6.57
C ARG A 104 -3.95 -9.22 6.72
N ARG A 105 -3.41 -8.17 6.08
CA ARG A 105 -2.00 -7.83 6.18
C ARG A 105 -1.67 -6.97 7.39
N GLY A 106 -2.69 -6.54 8.15
CA GLY A 106 -2.49 -5.67 9.29
C GLY A 106 -2.12 -4.23 8.91
N LEU A 107 -2.44 -3.81 7.69
CA LEU A 107 -2.16 -2.46 7.23
C LEU A 107 -3.17 -1.45 7.76
N ILE A 108 -4.39 -1.89 7.99
CA ILE A 108 -5.49 -1.05 8.48
C ILE A 108 -6.26 -1.81 9.55
N THR A 109 -7.09 -1.06 10.26
CA THR A 109 -7.99 -1.63 11.27
C THR A 109 -9.39 -1.08 11.14
#